data_fbbe859e6bbe1efa8ef459e513f5865b
#
_entry.id   fbbe859e6bbe1efa8ef459e513f5865b
#
_cell.length_a   1.000
_cell.length_b   1.000
_cell.length_c   1.000
_cell.angle_alpha   90.00
_cell.angle_beta   90.00
_cell.angle_gamma   90.00
#
_symmetry.space_group_name_H-M   'P 1'
#
loop_
_entity.id
_entity.type
_entity.pdbx_description
1 polymer ?
#
loop_
_entity_poly.entity_id
_entity_poly.type
_entity_poly.pdbx_seq_one_letter_code
_entity_poly.pdbx_strand_id
1 'polypeptide(L)'
;MQDPTDSAAGIETTDEFKQFAQKNDIFTRAFWDPTVRTDKTDAFFGSYRMEAIPRRGDGFTQKDFALRNASWLISDIMTDRHANKGRREGFQAPISNDTPVANEKVEYQNPSDASAEIKKISQFFGSDLCGITHLDKRWLYSKRVDVRDMSEVELGLPDGLTSVIVLGHQMDKELVQTYPSALGGAATGREYSHEATIVMQVAAYIRNLGYQAVASMNDTGLVIPMAIQAGLGEYARNQLVITPEFGPRLRFSKIFTDMPLEADKPKRPGVAKFCDICTKCVDACPVKALPSGPPKTGGGLSSIKGVRKWTSDAEKCFSFWATLSTDCAICMRVCPFNRDFSTWSQRIWLKLALSPARRVALWMDRYREGRVKPSNWWTK
;
A
#
# COMPACT_ATOMS: atom_id res chain seq x y z
N MET A 1 -13.30 -25.50 5.10
CA MET A 1 -13.75 -24.69 6.25
C MET A 1 -13.00 -23.36 6.17
N GLN A 2 -13.70 -22.23 6.16
CA GLN A 2 -13.05 -20.92 6.07
C GLN A 2 -12.30 -20.65 7.39
N ASP A 3 -11.08 -20.12 7.29
CA ASP A 3 -10.29 -19.73 8.47
C ASP A 3 -11.09 -18.71 9.32
N PRO A 4 -11.19 -18.88 10.64
CA PRO A 4 -11.90 -17.93 11.49
C PRO A 4 -11.37 -16.50 11.39
N THR A 5 -10.07 -16.33 11.18
CA THR A 5 -9.44 -15.01 10.99
C THR A 5 -9.91 -14.38 9.68
N ASP A 6 -10.01 -15.16 8.60
CA ASP A 6 -10.53 -14.69 7.32
C ASP A 6 -11.99 -14.24 7.41
N SER A 7 -12.82 -15.01 8.11
CA SER A 7 -14.22 -14.63 8.35
C SER A 7 -14.33 -13.32 9.12
N ALA A 8 -13.54 -13.14 10.17
CA ALA A 8 -13.48 -11.90 10.96
C ALA A 8 -12.95 -10.72 10.11
N ALA A 9 -11.97 -10.97 9.26
CA ALA A 9 -11.37 -9.98 8.33
C ALA A 9 -12.25 -9.69 7.11
N GLY A 10 -13.25 -10.54 6.82
CA GLY A 10 -14.09 -10.46 5.61
C GLY A 10 -13.34 -10.87 4.35
N ILE A 11 -12.35 -11.73 4.48
CA ILE A 11 -11.63 -12.34 3.37
C ILE A 11 -12.35 -13.65 3.00
N GLU A 12 -12.71 -13.78 1.73
CA GLU A 12 -13.35 -14.99 1.20
C GLU A 12 -12.41 -15.63 0.17
N THR A 13 -11.87 -16.81 0.49
CA THR A 13 -11.08 -17.64 -0.43
C THR A 13 -11.91 -18.79 -0.96
N THR A 14 -11.65 -19.23 -2.19
CA THR A 14 -12.28 -20.39 -2.84
C THR A 14 -11.25 -21.47 -3.12
N ASP A 15 -11.71 -22.64 -3.56
CA ASP A 15 -10.84 -23.77 -3.92
C ASP A 15 -9.90 -23.46 -5.11
N GLU A 16 -10.18 -22.38 -5.84
CA GLU A 16 -9.33 -21.88 -6.93
C GLU A 16 -8.16 -21.02 -6.42
N PHE A 17 -8.03 -20.83 -5.09
CA PHE A 17 -6.98 -19.99 -4.52
C PHE A 17 -5.58 -20.45 -4.95
N LYS A 18 -4.79 -19.51 -5.44
CA LYS A 18 -3.36 -19.71 -5.75
C LYS A 18 -2.57 -18.53 -5.22
N GLN A 19 -1.46 -18.85 -4.55
CA GLN A 19 -0.50 -17.81 -4.17
C GLN A 19 -0.09 -16.97 -5.37
N PHE A 20 0.10 -15.69 -5.14
CA PHE A 20 0.47 -14.74 -6.19
C PHE A 20 1.99 -14.79 -6.41
N ALA A 21 2.41 -14.89 -7.66
CA ALA A 21 3.83 -14.77 -8.02
C ALA A 21 4.17 -13.29 -8.27
N GLN A 22 5.30 -12.79 -7.73
CA GLN A 22 5.72 -11.41 -7.94
C GLN A 22 5.89 -11.06 -9.42
N LYS A 23 6.28 -12.03 -10.25
CA LYS A 23 6.40 -11.87 -11.71
C LYS A 23 5.11 -11.35 -12.36
N ASN A 24 3.96 -11.66 -11.77
CA ASN A 24 2.64 -11.24 -12.26
C ASN A 24 2.21 -9.86 -11.74
N ASP A 25 2.95 -9.22 -10.84
CA ASP A 25 2.69 -7.83 -10.47
C ASP A 25 2.76 -6.93 -11.70
N ILE A 26 1.84 -5.96 -11.80
CA ILE A 26 1.70 -5.14 -13.01
C ILE A 26 2.95 -4.31 -13.31
N PHE A 27 3.65 -3.85 -12.28
CA PHE A 27 4.90 -3.10 -12.45
C PHE A 27 6.05 -4.03 -12.86
N THR A 28 6.11 -5.25 -12.31
CA THR A 28 7.10 -6.26 -12.73
C THR A 28 6.85 -6.71 -14.17
N ARG A 29 5.59 -6.90 -14.57
CA ARG A 29 5.23 -7.26 -15.95
C ARG A 29 5.69 -6.23 -16.97
N ALA A 30 5.77 -4.96 -16.62
CA ALA A 30 6.27 -3.92 -17.51
C ALA A 30 7.73 -4.11 -17.96
N PHE A 31 8.48 -5.02 -17.36
CA PHE A 31 9.86 -5.31 -17.75
C PHE A 31 10.02 -6.56 -18.62
N TRP A 32 9.04 -7.48 -18.59
CA TRP A 32 9.15 -8.74 -19.29
C TRP A 32 7.96 -9.06 -20.23
N ASP A 33 6.77 -8.50 -19.96
CA ASP A 33 5.54 -8.86 -20.65
C ASP A 33 5.29 -7.87 -21.80
N PRO A 34 5.37 -8.29 -23.08
CA PRO A 34 5.18 -7.40 -24.22
C PRO A 34 3.76 -6.83 -24.33
N THR A 35 2.78 -7.39 -23.61
CA THR A 35 1.42 -6.85 -23.58
C THR A 35 1.29 -5.63 -22.65
N VAL A 36 2.24 -5.46 -21.73
CA VAL A 36 2.28 -4.37 -20.76
C VAL A 36 3.41 -3.38 -21.06
N ARG A 37 4.58 -3.90 -21.50
CA ARG A 37 5.75 -3.10 -21.83
C ARG A 37 5.51 -2.26 -23.07
N THR A 38 5.72 -0.97 -22.96
CA THR A 38 5.64 0.02 -24.05
C THR A 38 6.66 1.13 -23.82
N ASP A 39 6.96 1.92 -24.85
CA ASP A 39 7.81 3.10 -24.70
C ASP A 39 7.33 4.05 -23.60
N LYS A 40 6.00 4.11 -23.38
CA LYS A 40 5.40 4.93 -22.32
C LYS A 40 5.68 4.37 -20.93
N THR A 41 5.67 3.05 -20.76
CA THR A 41 6.01 2.43 -19.46
C THR A 41 7.51 2.55 -19.17
N ASP A 42 8.37 2.39 -20.18
CA ASP A 42 9.81 2.62 -20.04
C ASP A 42 10.09 4.09 -19.67
N ALA A 43 9.44 5.04 -20.33
CA ALA A 43 9.53 6.47 -20.02
C ALA A 43 8.97 6.80 -18.62
N PHE A 44 7.90 6.12 -18.18
CA PHE A 44 7.35 6.28 -16.84
C PHE A 44 8.40 5.90 -15.78
N PHE A 45 9.01 4.73 -15.87
CA PHE A 45 10.05 4.31 -14.92
C PHE A 45 11.29 5.19 -14.98
N GLY A 46 11.71 5.61 -16.18
CA GLY A 46 12.83 6.54 -16.34
C GLY A 46 12.57 7.92 -15.71
N SER A 47 11.32 8.38 -15.69
CA SER A 47 10.95 9.73 -15.23
C SER A 47 11.23 10.02 -13.75
N TYR A 48 11.46 9.00 -12.92
CA TYR A 48 11.78 9.16 -11.48
C TYR A 48 13.23 9.55 -11.23
N ARG A 49 14.14 9.22 -12.14
CA ARG A 49 15.59 9.39 -12.00
C ARG A 49 16.21 10.34 -13.03
N MET A 50 15.54 10.54 -14.15
CA MET A 50 15.98 11.40 -15.22
C MET A 50 15.42 12.80 -15.07
N GLU A 51 16.01 13.75 -15.78
CA GLU A 51 15.43 15.07 -15.93
C GLU A 51 13.98 14.94 -16.41
N ALA A 52 13.07 15.46 -15.60
CA ALA A 52 11.65 15.40 -15.92
C ALA A 52 11.37 16.29 -17.12
N ILE A 53 10.74 15.76 -18.16
CA ILE A 53 10.26 16.54 -19.29
C ILE A 53 9.02 17.30 -18.81
N PRO A 54 9.10 18.62 -18.57
CA PRO A 54 7.97 19.39 -18.09
C PRO A 54 6.89 19.42 -19.18
N ARG A 55 5.66 19.19 -18.75
CA ARG A 55 4.48 19.40 -19.60
C ARG A 55 3.91 20.78 -19.31
N ARG A 56 3.38 21.42 -20.34
CA ARG A 56 2.59 22.63 -20.14
C ARG A 56 1.25 22.24 -19.49
N GLY A 57 1.04 22.60 -18.24
CA GLY A 57 -0.19 22.32 -17.52
C GLY A 57 -0.03 22.41 -16.01
N ASP A 58 -1.10 22.75 -15.34
CA ASP A 58 -1.16 22.84 -13.89
C ASP A 58 -0.94 21.45 -13.25
N GLY A 59 0.07 21.35 -12.39
CA GLY A 59 0.48 20.11 -11.74
C GLY A 59 1.48 19.24 -12.54
N PHE A 60 1.98 19.72 -13.70
CA PHE A 60 2.96 19.05 -14.55
C PHE A 60 4.10 19.99 -14.98
N THR A 61 4.32 21.05 -14.23
CA THR A 61 5.43 21.99 -14.47
C THR A 61 6.75 21.36 -14.00
N GLN A 62 7.88 21.98 -14.38
CA GLN A 62 9.19 21.60 -13.89
C GLN A 62 9.26 21.58 -12.36
N LYS A 63 8.60 22.54 -11.70
CA LYS A 63 8.55 22.64 -10.24
C LYS A 63 7.79 21.47 -9.60
N ASP A 64 6.69 21.02 -10.21
CA ASP A 64 5.91 19.88 -9.74
C ASP A 64 6.71 18.56 -9.86
N PHE A 65 7.42 18.35 -10.97
CA PHE A 65 8.28 17.20 -11.15
C PHE A 65 9.53 17.25 -10.25
N ALA A 66 10.11 18.42 -10.01
CA ALA A 66 11.25 18.56 -9.10
C ALA A 66 10.89 18.12 -7.68
N LEU A 67 9.73 18.54 -7.17
CA LEU A 67 9.25 18.08 -5.86
C LEU A 67 9.00 16.56 -5.86
N ARG A 68 8.31 16.03 -6.89
CA ARG A 68 8.06 14.61 -7.01
C ARG A 68 9.36 13.79 -6.99
N ASN A 69 10.32 14.12 -7.81
CA ASN A 69 11.57 13.37 -7.92
C ASN A 69 12.40 13.45 -6.63
N ALA A 70 12.48 14.64 -6.02
CA ALA A 70 13.13 14.78 -4.71
C ALA A 70 12.44 13.93 -3.62
N SER A 71 11.13 13.77 -3.69
CA SER A 71 10.36 12.96 -2.74
C SER A 71 10.67 11.46 -2.84
N TRP A 72 11.06 10.96 -4.01
CA TRP A 72 11.43 9.55 -4.24
C TRP A 72 12.90 9.23 -3.95
N LEU A 73 13.74 10.25 -3.73
CA LEU A 73 15.20 10.10 -3.69
C LEU A 73 15.70 9.05 -2.70
N ILE A 74 15.15 9.04 -1.48
CA ILE A 74 15.60 8.09 -0.45
C ILE A 74 15.18 6.65 -0.81
N SER A 75 13.97 6.48 -1.31
CA SER A 75 13.51 5.18 -1.83
C SER A 75 14.42 4.68 -2.96
N ASP A 76 14.82 5.56 -3.86
CA ASP A 76 15.74 5.21 -4.96
C ASP A 76 17.15 4.84 -4.46
N ILE A 77 17.70 5.57 -3.51
CA ILE A 77 19.00 5.24 -2.88
C ILE A 77 18.95 3.85 -2.24
N MET A 78 17.86 3.54 -1.52
CA MET A 78 17.69 2.22 -0.90
C MET A 78 17.60 1.11 -1.95
N THR A 79 16.95 1.38 -3.06
CA THR A 79 16.88 0.50 -4.23
C THR A 79 18.26 0.20 -4.81
N ASP A 80 19.03 1.22 -5.11
CA ASP A 80 20.34 1.07 -5.75
C ASP A 80 21.32 0.28 -4.87
N ARG A 81 21.25 0.44 -3.55
CA ARG A 81 22.06 -0.32 -2.60
C ARG A 81 21.87 -1.84 -2.75
N HIS A 82 20.74 -2.30 -3.22
CA HIS A 82 20.41 -3.71 -3.36
C HIS A 82 20.48 -4.23 -4.80
N ALA A 83 20.69 -3.39 -5.78
CA ALA A 83 20.74 -3.77 -7.20
C ALA A 83 21.78 -4.86 -7.48
N ASN A 84 22.96 -4.76 -6.87
CA ASN A 84 24.05 -5.74 -7.02
C ASN A 84 23.70 -7.13 -6.48
N LYS A 85 22.67 -7.25 -5.63
CA LYS A 85 22.17 -8.52 -5.08
C LYS A 85 21.01 -9.09 -5.88
N GLY A 86 20.75 -8.60 -7.10
CA GLY A 86 19.59 -8.96 -7.92
C GLY A 86 18.28 -8.44 -7.35
N ARG A 87 18.34 -7.44 -6.47
CA ARG A 87 17.21 -6.80 -5.84
C ARG A 87 17.08 -5.39 -6.41
N ARG A 88 15.93 -5.11 -6.90
CA ARG A 88 15.61 -3.83 -7.49
C ARG A 88 14.63 -3.09 -6.60
N GLU A 89 14.77 -1.78 -6.56
CA GLU A 89 13.78 -0.85 -6.04
C GLU A 89 13.28 -1.16 -4.61
N GLY A 90 13.54 -0.28 -3.67
CA GLY A 90 13.21 -0.45 -2.26
C GLY A 90 11.73 -0.72 -1.96
N PHE A 91 10.83 -0.60 -2.94
CA PHE A 91 9.44 -0.96 -2.81
C PHE A 91 9.06 -2.31 -3.44
N GLN A 92 9.93 -2.95 -4.23
CA GLN A 92 9.68 -4.26 -4.86
C GLN A 92 10.67 -5.34 -4.46
N ALA A 93 11.70 -5.01 -3.72
CA ALA A 93 12.69 -5.95 -3.21
C ALA A 93 12.80 -5.84 -1.69
N PRO A 94 13.10 -6.95 -0.97
CA PRO A 94 13.31 -6.90 0.47
C PRO A 94 14.40 -5.89 0.83
N ILE A 95 14.10 -4.98 1.73
CA ILE A 95 15.09 -4.06 2.27
C ILE A 95 15.84 -4.81 3.37
N SER A 96 16.98 -5.39 3.04
CA SER A 96 17.83 -5.97 4.06
C SER A 96 18.62 -4.85 4.72
N ASN A 97 18.55 -4.75 6.03
CA ASN A 97 19.60 -4.07 6.77
C ASN A 97 20.70 -5.08 7.07
N ASP A 98 21.93 -4.63 7.12
CA ASP A 98 23.09 -5.48 7.45
C ASP A 98 23.31 -5.60 8.97
N THR A 99 22.34 -5.15 9.78
CA THR A 99 22.38 -5.27 11.24
C THR A 99 22.25 -6.75 11.61
N PRO A 100 23.22 -7.35 12.28
CA PRO A 100 23.12 -8.74 12.72
C PRO A 100 22.03 -8.88 13.79
N VAL A 101 21.54 -10.10 13.95
CA VAL A 101 20.70 -10.45 15.09
C VAL A 101 21.61 -10.57 16.32
N ALA A 102 21.25 -9.94 17.43
CA ALA A 102 22.01 -10.00 18.68
C ALA A 102 22.02 -11.44 19.22
N ASN A 103 23.16 -11.82 19.83
CA ASN A 103 23.32 -13.16 20.41
C ASN A 103 22.42 -13.37 21.63
N GLU A 104 22.24 -12.31 22.43
CA GLU A 104 21.35 -12.35 23.59
C GLU A 104 19.94 -11.94 23.16
N LYS A 105 18.95 -12.70 23.64
CA LYS A 105 17.55 -12.49 23.33
C LYS A 105 16.84 -11.88 24.52
N VAL A 106 16.16 -10.76 24.32
CA VAL A 106 15.30 -10.18 25.36
C VAL A 106 14.06 -11.05 25.50
N GLU A 107 13.83 -11.58 26.71
CA GLU A 107 12.68 -12.40 27.00
C GLU A 107 11.48 -11.55 27.44
N TYR A 108 10.31 -11.83 26.90
CA TYR A 108 9.04 -11.21 27.28
C TYR A 108 8.20 -12.19 28.06
N GLN A 109 7.68 -11.77 29.21
CA GLN A 109 6.77 -12.59 30.01
C GLN A 109 5.44 -12.80 29.29
N ASN A 110 4.94 -11.78 28.60
CA ASN A 110 3.69 -11.84 27.83
C ASN A 110 3.91 -11.31 26.41
N PRO A 111 3.34 -11.95 25.38
CA PRO A 111 3.38 -11.44 23.99
C PRO A 111 2.72 -10.05 23.86
N SER A 112 1.73 -9.72 24.72
CA SER A 112 1.10 -8.40 24.73
C SER A 112 2.05 -7.27 25.06
N ASP A 113 3.02 -7.49 25.96
CA ASP A 113 4.02 -6.49 26.37
C ASP A 113 4.96 -6.19 25.20
N ALA A 114 5.43 -7.24 24.53
CA ALA A 114 6.22 -7.13 23.31
C ALA A 114 5.47 -6.37 22.21
N SER A 115 4.18 -6.67 22.02
CA SER A 115 3.33 -6.01 21.03
C SER A 115 3.12 -4.53 21.34
N ALA A 116 2.90 -4.17 22.60
CA ALA A 116 2.77 -2.78 23.05
C ALA A 116 4.06 -2.00 22.81
N GLU A 117 5.21 -2.61 23.11
CA GLU A 117 6.53 -2.02 22.87
C GLU A 117 6.78 -1.78 21.40
N ILE A 118 6.54 -2.76 20.53
CA ILE A 118 6.72 -2.61 19.08
C ILE A 118 5.83 -1.52 18.50
N LYS A 119 4.57 -1.41 18.95
CA LYS A 119 3.68 -0.32 18.53
C LYS A 119 4.23 1.04 18.95
N LYS A 120 4.73 1.16 20.18
CA LYS A 120 5.36 2.39 20.67
C LYS A 120 6.62 2.76 19.88
N ILE A 121 7.49 1.80 19.62
CA ILE A 121 8.74 2.00 18.86
C ILE A 121 8.43 2.36 17.40
N SER A 122 7.45 1.73 16.79
CA SER A 122 7.01 2.07 15.44
C SER A 122 6.53 3.52 15.34
N GLN A 123 5.76 3.99 16.31
CA GLN A 123 5.32 5.39 16.40
C GLN A 123 6.50 6.34 16.67
N PHE A 124 7.45 5.94 17.51
CA PHE A 124 8.66 6.73 17.78
C PHE A 124 9.48 6.99 16.52
N PHE A 125 9.57 6.00 15.62
CA PHE A 125 10.24 6.15 14.34
C PHE A 125 9.37 6.84 13.27
N GLY A 126 8.11 7.12 13.54
CA GLY A 126 7.24 7.95 12.69
C GLY A 126 6.15 7.20 11.93
N SER A 127 5.85 5.93 12.26
CA SER A 127 4.68 5.26 11.70
C SER A 127 3.39 5.84 12.27
N ASP A 128 2.42 6.16 11.42
CA ASP A 128 1.10 6.67 11.85
C ASP A 128 0.20 5.58 12.42
N LEU A 129 0.30 4.36 11.89
CA LEU A 129 -0.44 3.17 12.34
C LEU A 129 0.49 1.97 12.45
N CYS A 130 0.22 1.12 13.44
CA CYS A 130 0.88 -0.15 13.60
C CYS A 130 -0.13 -1.22 14.00
N GLY A 131 -0.18 -2.31 13.26
CA GLY A 131 -0.99 -3.49 13.56
C GLY A 131 -0.16 -4.77 13.44
N ILE A 132 -0.54 -5.79 14.16
CA ILE A 132 0.18 -7.06 14.23
C ILE A 132 -0.76 -8.20 13.83
N THR A 133 -0.29 -9.11 13.00
CA THR A 133 -1.02 -10.34 12.64
C THR A 133 -0.08 -11.53 12.63
N HIS A 134 -0.64 -12.74 12.71
CA HIS A 134 0.13 -13.95 12.46
C HIS A 134 0.57 -14.02 10.99
N LEU A 135 1.71 -14.66 10.75
CA LEU A 135 2.19 -14.90 9.40
C LEU A 135 1.31 -15.94 8.70
N ASP A 136 0.47 -15.46 7.82
CA ASP A 136 -0.30 -16.28 6.90
C ASP A 136 0.45 -16.44 5.58
N LYS A 137 1.04 -17.61 5.36
CA LYS A 137 1.87 -17.88 4.18
C LYS A 137 1.11 -17.79 2.86
N ARG A 138 -0.23 -17.81 2.87
CA ARG A 138 -1.06 -17.61 1.67
C ARG A 138 -0.83 -16.24 1.03
N TRP A 139 -0.48 -15.24 1.84
CA TRP A 139 -0.26 -13.86 1.38
C TRP A 139 1.19 -13.56 1.00
N LEU A 140 2.12 -14.48 1.22
CA LEU A 140 3.46 -14.38 0.65
C LEU A 140 3.39 -14.60 -0.87
N TYR A 141 4.32 -14.03 -1.60
CA TYR A 141 4.49 -14.42 -3.00
C TYR A 141 4.96 -15.88 -3.09
N SER A 142 4.48 -16.61 -4.08
CA SER A 142 4.97 -17.98 -4.32
C SER A 142 6.46 -17.98 -4.69
N LYS A 143 6.89 -16.95 -5.42
CA LYS A 143 8.29 -16.67 -5.79
C LYS A 143 8.49 -15.18 -5.96
N ARG A 144 9.71 -14.69 -5.72
CA ARG A 144 10.12 -13.33 -6.09
C ARG A 144 10.82 -13.33 -7.45
N VAL A 145 11.03 -12.16 -8.00
CA VAL A 145 11.76 -11.97 -9.25
C VAL A 145 13.19 -11.51 -8.96
N ASP A 146 14.16 -12.12 -9.63
CA ASP A 146 15.49 -11.53 -9.78
C ASP A 146 15.44 -10.51 -10.91
N VAL A 147 15.67 -9.26 -10.59
CA VAL A 147 15.50 -8.16 -11.55
C VAL A 147 16.60 -8.06 -12.60
N ARG A 148 17.69 -8.83 -12.45
CA ARG A 148 18.78 -8.85 -13.43
C ARG A 148 18.38 -9.58 -14.69
N ASP A 149 17.57 -10.62 -14.58
CA ASP A 149 17.18 -11.51 -15.68
C ASP A 149 15.69 -11.87 -15.71
N MET A 150 14.88 -11.31 -14.78
CA MET A 150 13.45 -11.57 -14.60
C MET A 150 13.14 -13.06 -14.29
N SER A 151 14.09 -13.81 -13.79
CA SER A 151 13.88 -15.19 -13.34
C SER A 151 13.11 -15.22 -12.02
N GLU A 152 12.36 -16.29 -11.81
CA GLU A 152 11.66 -16.53 -10.55
C GLU A 152 12.59 -17.29 -9.59
N VAL A 153 12.79 -16.72 -8.41
CA VAL A 153 13.64 -17.27 -7.35
C VAL A 153 12.87 -17.35 -6.02
N GLU A 154 13.38 -18.14 -5.09
CA GLU A 154 12.79 -18.28 -3.76
C GLU A 154 12.80 -16.94 -3.01
N LEU A 155 11.85 -16.75 -2.09
CA LEU A 155 11.74 -15.50 -1.30
C LEU A 155 12.99 -15.25 -0.45
N GLY A 156 13.64 -16.31 0.04
CA GLY A 156 14.80 -16.23 0.91
C GLY A 156 14.48 -15.68 2.31
N LEU A 157 13.26 -15.96 2.80
CA LEU A 157 12.89 -15.65 4.18
C LEU A 157 13.54 -16.65 5.12
N PRO A 158 14.00 -16.20 6.31
CA PRO A 158 14.43 -17.09 7.37
C PRO A 158 13.32 -18.04 7.83
N ASP A 159 13.70 -19.19 8.34
CA ASP A 159 12.78 -20.09 9.01
C ASP A 159 12.32 -19.53 10.37
N GLY A 160 11.18 -20.03 10.86
CA GLY A 160 10.70 -19.72 12.20
C GLY A 160 9.92 -18.40 12.34
N LEU A 161 9.76 -17.62 11.27
CA LEU A 161 8.94 -16.41 11.31
C LEU A 161 7.47 -16.76 11.59
N THR A 162 6.86 -16.08 12.57
CA THR A 162 5.51 -16.35 13.05
C THR A 162 4.57 -15.15 12.96
N SER A 163 5.12 -13.95 12.94
CA SER A 163 4.36 -12.71 13.06
C SER A 163 4.68 -11.74 11.94
N VAL A 164 3.70 -10.90 11.61
CA VAL A 164 3.84 -9.77 10.69
C VAL A 164 3.40 -8.50 11.40
N ILE A 165 4.31 -7.53 11.46
CA ILE A 165 4.02 -6.17 11.90
C ILE A 165 3.71 -5.36 10.65
N VAL A 166 2.54 -4.75 10.57
CA VAL A 166 2.12 -3.90 9.46
C VAL A 166 2.12 -2.45 9.90
N LEU A 167 2.91 -1.63 9.23
CA LEU A 167 3.03 -0.21 9.50
C LEU A 167 2.25 0.58 8.47
N GLY A 168 1.50 1.60 8.91
CA GLY A 168 0.75 2.51 8.03
C GLY A 168 1.35 3.92 8.06
N HIS A 169 1.53 4.52 6.88
CA HIS A 169 2.16 5.83 6.68
C HIS A 169 1.20 6.74 5.92
N GLN A 170 0.84 7.88 6.54
CA GLN A 170 -0.16 8.80 5.99
C GLN A 170 0.40 9.63 4.85
N MET A 171 -0.25 9.55 3.69
CA MET A 171 0.01 10.46 2.57
C MET A 171 -0.58 11.85 2.83
N ASP A 172 0.14 12.90 2.39
CA ASP A 172 -0.30 14.27 2.51
C ASP A 172 -1.66 14.49 1.82
N LYS A 173 -2.64 15.00 2.57
CA LYS A 173 -4.01 15.18 2.10
C LYS A 173 -4.12 16.22 0.99
N GLU A 174 -3.41 17.35 1.11
CA GLU A 174 -3.50 18.44 0.14
C GLU A 174 -2.89 18.01 -1.19
N LEU A 175 -1.74 17.36 -1.16
CA LEU A 175 -1.11 16.80 -2.35
C LEU A 175 -1.99 15.74 -3.02
N VAL A 176 -2.60 14.83 -2.23
CA VAL A 176 -3.54 13.83 -2.76
C VAL A 176 -4.74 14.48 -3.44
N GLN A 177 -5.22 15.65 -2.97
CA GLN A 177 -6.32 16.37 -3.63
C GLN A 177 -5.94 16.94 -5.00
N THR A 178 -4.65 17.01 -5.35
CA THR A 178 -4.20 17.51 -6.66
C THR A 178 -4.20 16.45 -7.77
N TYR A 179 -4.29 15.15 -7.45
CA TYR A 179 -4.28 14.08 -8.45
C TYR A 179 -5.34 14.28 -9.56
N PRO A 180 -5.06 13.88 -10.82
CA PRO A 180 -3.78 13.40 -11.31
C PRO A 180 -2.82 14.56 -11.58
N SER A 181 -1.62 14.49 -11.03
CA SER A 181 -0.56 15.49 -11.23
C SER A 181 0.78 14.95 -10.76
N ALA A 182 1.89 15.48 -11.27
CA ALA A 182 3.22 15.19 -10.74
C ALA A 182 3.35 15.70 -9.29
N LEU A 183 2.71 16.82 -8.97
CA LEU A 183 2.64 17.33 -7.61
C LEU A 183 1.96 16.32 -6.65
N GLY A 184 0.86 15.68 -7.07
CA GLY A 184 0.23 14.60 -6.30
C GLY A 184 1.17 13.39 -6.15
N GLY A 185 1.96 13.05 -7.17
CA GLY A 185 2.97 12.00 -7.13
C GLY A 185 4.05 12.22 -6.08
N ALA A 186 4.29 13.46 -5.65
CA ALA A 186 5.19 13.77 -4.54
C ALA A 186 4.67 13.20 -3.20
N ALA A 187 3.35 13.13 -2.99
CA ALA A 187 2.79 12.50 -1.80
C ALA A 187 3.13 11.00 -1.74
N THR A 188 3.05 10.30 -2.88
CA THR A 188 3.44 8.89 -2.96
C THR A 188 4.95 8.72 -2.70
N GLY A 189 5.80 9.49 -3.38
CA GLY A 189 7.26 9.39 -3.25
C GLY A 189 7.75 9.67 -1.85
N ARG A 190 7.21 10.71 -1.21
CA ARG A 190 7.52 11.06 0.18
C ARG A 190 7.27 9.87 1.12
N GLU A 191 6.12 9.23 0.99
CA GLU A 191 5.79 8.13 1.89
C GLU A 191 6.59 6.86 1.57
N TYR A 192 6.93 6.57 0.32
CA TYR A 192 7.87 5.49 0.00
C TYR A 192 9.26 5.73 0.62
N SER A 193 9.74 6.96 0.62
CA SER A 193 11.01 7.32 1.25
C SER A 193 10.94 7.22 2.78
N HIS A 194 9.84 7.65 3.39
CA HIS A 194 9.61 7.55 4.84
C HIS A 194 9.44 6.09 5.28
N GLU A 195 8.56 5.33 4.64
CA GLU A 195 8.31 3.94 5.02
C GLU A 195 9.57 3.07 4.89
N ALA A 196 10.42 3.30 3.87
CA ALA A 196 11.70 2.62 3.73
C ALA A 196 12.61 2.86 4.95
N THR A 197 12.68 4.10 5.42
CA THR A 197 13.48 4.47 6.59
C THR A 197 12.93 3.84 7.86
N ILE A 198 11.63 3.99 8.10
CA ILE A 198 10.96 3.54 9.33
C ILE A 198 11.00 2.02 9.45
N VAL A 199 10.67 1.30 8.38
CA VAL A 199 10.61 -0.17 8.40
C VAL A 199 11.98 -0.79 8.68
N MET A 200 13.07 -0.17 8.17
CA MET A 200 14.43 -0.62 8.48
C MET A 200 14.81 -0.35 9.93
N GLN A 201 14.46 0.82 10.48
CA GLN A 201 14.77 1.17 11.87
C GLN A 201 14.04 0.24 12.85
N VAL A 202 12.75 -0.05 12.61
CA VAL A 202 11.99 -1.00 13.45
C VAL A 202 12.56 -2.41 13.33
N ALA A 203 12.91 -2.87 12.10
CA ALA A 203 13.53 -4.17 11.91
C ALA A 203 14.91 -4.27 12.60
N ALA A 204 15.72 -3.21 12.53
CA ALA A 204 16.99 -3.14 13.24
C ALA A 204 16.80 -3.21 14.77
N TYR A 205 15.79 -2.50 15.30
CA TYR A 205 15.46 -2.57 16.71
C TYR A 205 15.14 -4.01 17.14
N ILE A 206 14.28 -4.71 16.42
CA ILE A 206 13.91 -6.11 16.69
C ILE A 206 15.16 -7.03 16.64
N ARG A 207 16.04 -6.83 15.67
CA ARG A 207 17.30 -7.59 15.56
C ARG A 207 18.23 -7.35 16.74
N ASN A 208 18.28 -6.13 17.23
CA ASN A 208 19.07 -5.80 18.45
C ASN A 208 18.47 -6.39 19.74
N LEU A 209 17.18 -6.80 19.72
CA LEU A 209 16.56 -7.58 20.80
C LEU A 209 16.81 -9.09 20.71
N GLY A 210 17.55 -9.56 19.68
CA GLY A 210 17.87 -10.97 19.48
C GLY A 210 16.82 -11.75 18.68
N TYR A 211 15.92 -11.07 17.99
CA TYR A 211 14.91 -11.70 17.12
C TYR A 211 15.22 -11.48 15.65
N GLN A 212 14.79 -12.41 14.81
CA GLN A 212 14.84 -12.21 13.37
C GLN A 212 13.80 -11.17 12.94
N ALA A 213 14.17 -10.32 11.99
CA ALA A 213 13.27 -9.35 11.39
C ALA A 213 13.64 -9.09 9.93
N VAL A 214 12.66 -9.15 9.05
CA VAL A 214 12.81 -8.87 7.62
C VAL A 214 11.91 -7.70 7.25
N ALA A 215 12.53 -6.56 6.93
CA ALA A 215 11.84 -5.37 6.46
C ALA A 215 11.34 -5.58 5.02
N SER A 216 10.12 -5.15 4.74
CA SER A 216 9.49 -5.35 3.42
C SER A 216 8.50 -4.22 3.14
N MET A 217 8.53 -3.72 1.91
CA MET A 217 7.57 -2.73 1.40
C MET A 217 6.54 -3.42 0.50
N ASN A 218 6.59 -3.26 -0.82
CA ASN A 218 5.67 -3.94 -1.75
C ASN A 218 6.16 -5.34 -2.20
N ASP A 219 7.35 -5.72 -1.79
CA ASP A 219 7.97 -7.02 -2.04
C ASP A 219 7.44 -8.11 -1.10
N THR A 220 7.94 -9.32 -1.27
CA THR A 220 7.78 -10.50 -0.39
C THR A 220 6.35 -11.04 -0.29
N GLY A 221 5.33 -10.19 -0.27
CA GLY A 221 3.93 -10.61 -0.16
C GLY A 221 2.94 -9.46 -0.22
N LEU A 222 1.67 -9.83 -0.30
CA LEU A 222 0.53 -8.92 -0.42
C LEU A 222 0.22 -8.26 0.93
N VAL A 223 0.52 -6.98 1.07
CA VAL A 223 0.29 -6.24 2.33
C VAL A 223 -1.19 -5.99 2.64
N ILE A 224 -2.05 -5.88 1.63
CA ILE A 224 -3.48 -5.57 1.82
C ILE A 224 -4.19 -6.58 2.73
N PRO A 225 -4.16 -7.90 2.48
CA PRO A 225 -4.78 -8.86 3.39
C PRO A 225 -4.12 -8.86 4.78
N MET A 226 -2.80 -8.67 4.87
CA MET A 226 -2.09 -8.59 6.16
C MET A 226 -2.56 -7.36 6.96
N ALA A 227 -2.73 -6.19 6.33
CA ALA A 227 -3.24 -4.98 6.99
C ALA A 227 -4.67 -5.15 7.51
N ILE A 228 -5.53 -5.89 6.78
CA ILE A 228 -6.89 -6.18 7.19
C ILE A 228 -6.88 -7.17 8.37
N GLN A 229 -6.07 -8.24 8.30
CA GLN A 229 -5.92 -9.20 9.39
C GLN A 229 -5.34 -8.55 10.65
N ALA A 230 -4.44 -7.56 10.49
CA ALA A 230 -3.89 -6.75 11.59
C ALA A 230 -4.87 -5.66 12.11
N GLY A 231 -6.12 -5.65 11.66
CA GLY A 231 -7.16 -4.77 12.18
C GLY A 231 -7.03 -3.29 11.80
N LEU A 232 -6.20 -2.95 10.80
CA LEU A 232 -5.96 -1.55 10.40
C LEU A 232 -7.10 -0.96 9.59
N GLY A 233 -7.89 -1.77 8.89
CA GLY A 233 -9.00 -1.27 8.09
C GLY A 233 -9.73 -2.35 7.33
N GLU A 234 -10.51 -1.96 6.32
CA GLU A 234 -11.35 -2.83 5.52
C GLU A 234 -11.11 -2.60 4.03
N TYR A 235 -11.16 -3.67 3.22
CA TYR A 235 -10.98 -3.60 1.78
C TYR A 235 -12.12 -2.86 1.08
N ALA A 236 -11.78 -1.98 0.16
CA ALA A 236 -12.74 -1.14 -0.55
C ALA A 236 -12.78 -1.41 -2.06
N ARG A 237 -13.80 -0.87 -2.73
CA ARG A 237 -14.01 -1.01 -4.18
C ARG A 237 -12.83 -0.49 -5.02
N ASN A 238 -12.11 0.51 -4.53
CA ASN A 238 -10.91 1.03 -5.19
C ASN A 238 -9.64 0.22 -4.89
N GLN A 239 -9.80 -0.95 -4.27
CA GLN A 239 -8.74 -1.91 -3.91
C GLN A 239 -7.72 -1.41 -2.87
N LEU A 240 -8.05 -0.34 -2.16
CA LEU A 240 -7.27 0.15 -1.04
C LEU A 240 -7.87 -0.32 0.28
N VAL A 241 -7.06 -0.37 1.31
CA VAL A 241 -7.54 -0.47 2.69
C VAL A 241 -8.03 0.91 3.11
N ILE A 242 -9.26 0.98 3.60
CA ILE A 242 -9.82 2.20 4.19
C ILE A 242 -9.70 2.08 5.70
N THR A 243 -8.94 2.96 6.29
CA THR A 243 -8.80 3.05 7.75
C THR A 243 -9.73 4.11 8.32
N PRO A 244 -10.18 3.95 9.58
CA PRO A 244 -11.03 4.96 10.24
C PRO A 244 -10.32 6.32 10.43
N GLU A 245 -8.99 6.30 10.56
CA GLU A 245 -8.19 7.48 10.88
C GLU A 245 -7.89 8.32 9.63
N PHE A 246 -7.45 7.67 8.55
CA PHE A 246 -6.89 8.35 7.37
C PHE A 246 -7.63 8.03 6.07
N GLY A 247 -8.67 7.19 6.13
CA GLY A 247 -9.35 6.71 4.93
C GLY A 247 -8.41 5.93 4.02
N PRO A 248 -8.41 6.20 2.69
CA PRO A 248 -7.56 5.50 1.72
C PRO A 248 -6.13 6.03 1.63
N ARG A 249 -5.77 7.11 2.36
CA ARG A 249 -4.51 7.84 2.20
C ARG A 249 -3.37 7.22 3.02
N LEU A 250 -3.12 5.94 2.84
CA LEU A 250 -2.06 5.22 3.52
C LEU A 250 -1.21 4.41 2.53
N ARG A 251 0.08 4.38 2.82
CA ARG A 251 1.02 3.36 2.35
C ARG A 251 1.23 2.37 3.48
N PHE A 252 1.50 1.13 3.14
CA PHE A 252 1.76 0.08 4.13
C PHE A 252 3.08 -0.60 3.84
N SER A 253 3.93 -0.67 4.85
CA SER A 253 5.10 -1.54 4.91
C SER A 253 4.89 -2.64 5.95
N LYS A 254 5.75 -3.64 5.96
CA LYS A 254 5.62 -4.78 6.86
C LYS A 254 6.97 -5.32 7.30
N ILE A 255 6.97 -5.98 8.46
CA ILE A 255 8.14 -6.67 9.01
C ILE A 255 7.71 -8.09 9.38
N PHE A 256 8.43 -9.07 8.86
CA PHE A 256 8.27 -10.46 9.23
C PHE A 256 9.25 -10.78 10.37
N THR A 257 8.77 -11.43 11.45
CA THR A 257 9.59 -11.68 12.64
C THR A 257 9.20 -12.98 13.36
N ASP A 258 10.16 -13.55 14.10
CA ASP A 258 9.95 -14.65 15.05
C ASP A 258 9.70 -14.14 16.48
N MET A 259 9.66 -12.81 16.68
CA MET A 259 9.36 -12.22 17.98
C MET A 259 7.97 -12.66 18.47
N PRO A 260 7.80 -13.05 19.75
CA PRO A 260 6.52 -13.51 20.29
C PRO A 260 5.58 -12.32 20.47
N LEU A 261 4.73 -12.09 19.47
CA LEU A 261 3.80 -10.97 19.44
C LEU A 261 2.35 -11.46 19.54
N GLU A 262 1.53 -10.72 20.28
CA GLU A 262 0.08 -10.89 20.27
C GLU A 262 -0.52 -10.22 19.04
N ALA A 263 -1.28 -10.98 18.26
CA ALA A 263 -1.95 -10.47 17.07
C ALA A 263 -3.16 -9.58 17.42
N ASP A 264 -3.32 -8.51 16.67
CA ASP A 264 -4.52 -7.68 16.72
C ASP A 264 -5.71 -8.41 16.09
N LYS A 265 -6.91 -8.00 16.48
CA LYS A 265 -8.14 -8.57 15.91
C LYS A 265 -8.56 -7.80 14.67
N PRO A 266 -8.94 -8.47 13.57
CA PRO A 266 -9.52 -7.84 12.42
C PRO A 266 -10.73 -6.96 12.77
N LYS A 267 -10.91 -5.85 12.08
CA LYS A 267 -12.03 -4.93 12.27
C LYS A 267 -12.78 -4.73 10.96
N ARG A 268 -14.11 -4.83 11.01
CA ARG A 268 -15.00 -4.58 9.86
C ARG A 268 -15.96 -3.44 10.19
N PRO A 269 -15.51 -2.20 10.12
CA PRO A 269 -16.32 -1.04 10.47
C PRO A 269 -17.52 -0.80 9.54
N GLY A 270 -17.56 -1.40 8.36
CA GLY A 270 -18.66 -1.29 7.40
C GLY A 270 -18.32 -0.54 6.12
N VAL A 271 -17.04 -0.42 5.80
CA VAL A 271 -16.56 0.23 4.56
C VAL A 271 -17.04 -0.53 3.32
N ALA A 272 -16.96 -1.86 3.31
CA ALA A 272 -17.46 -2.65 2.18
C ALA A 272 -18.95 -2.40 1.94
N LYS A 273 -19.76 -2.36 3.01
CA LYS A 273 -21.18 -2.04 2.92
C LYS A 273 -21.46 -0.62 2.40
N PHE A 274 -20.59 0.34 2.66
CA PHE A 274 -20.66 1.66 2.05
C PHE A 274 -20.29 1.59 0.56
N CYS A 275 -19.26 0.84 0.21
CA CYS A 275 -18.84 0.64 -1.17
C CYS A 275 -19.90 -0.06 -2.04
N ASP A 276 -20.78 -0.88 -1.45
CA ASP A 276 -21.90 -1.51 -2.19
C ASP A 276 -22.84 -0.48 -2.82
N ILE A 277 -23.01 0.69 -2.19
CA ILE A 277 -23.88 1.77 -2.67
C ILE A 277 -23.10 2.94 -3.28
N CYS A 278 -21.76 2.95 -3.22
CA CYS A 278 -20.92 4.04 -3.69
C CYS A 278 -20.09 3.61 -4.89
N THR A 279 -20.21 4.35 -6.01
CA THR A 279 -19.47 4.12 -7.26
C THR A 279 -18.54 5.28 -7.64
N LYS A 280 -18.34 6.28 -6.77
CA LYS A 280 -17.58 7.51 -7.11
C LYS A 280 -16.20 7.25 -7.69
N CYS A 281 -15.47 6.26 -7.17
CA CYS A 281 -14.16 5.89 -7.71
C CYS A 281 -14.25 5.28 -9.12
N VAL A 282 -15.31 4.53 -9.41
CA VAL A 282 -15.59 3.94 -10.73
C VAL A 282 -15.93 5.04 -11.73
N ASP A 283 -16.83 5.94 -11.32
CA ASP A 283 -17.34 7.01 -12.18
C ASP A 283 -16.21 8.00 -12.56
N ALA A 284 -15.33 8.29 -11.61
CA ALA A 284 -14.20 9.18 -11.79
C ALA A 284 -12.99 8.55 -12.51
N CYS A 285 -12.93 7.21 -12.64
CA CYS A 285 -11.81 6.54 -13.30
C CYS A 285 -11.83 6.82 -14.82
N PRO A 286 -10.80 7.52 -15.37
CA PRO A 286 -10.83 7.93 -16.77
C PRO A 286 -10.78 6.76 -17.76
N VAL A 287 -10.17 5.64 -17.35
CA VAL A 287 -10.04 4.42 -18.17
C VAL A 287 -11.00 3.30 -17.76
N LYS A 288 -11.92 3.59 -16.83
CA LYS A 288 -12.91 2.61 -16.34
C LYS A 288 -12.29 1.27 -15.92
N ALA A 289 -11.17 1.34 -15.24
CA ALA A 289 -10.46 0.16 -14.76
C ALA A 289 -11.11 -0.46 -13.51
N LEU A 290 -11.93 0.28 -12.76
CA LEU A 290 -12.54 -0.18 -11.52
C LEU A 290 -13.90 -0.84 -11.76
N PRO A 291 -14.27 -1.92 -11.02
CA PRO A 291 -15.52 -2.64 -11.22
C PRO A 291 -16.73 -1.88 -10.65
N SER A 292 -17.81 -1.79 -11.42
CA SER A 292 -19.09 -1.21 -10.98
C SER A 292 -19.96 -2.19 -10.19
N GLY A 293 -19.79 -3.50 -10.45
CA GLY A 293 -20.60 -4.57 -9.85
C GLY A 293 -20.14 -5.01 -8.46
N PRO A 294 -20.73 -6.09 -7.93
CA PRO A 294 -20.33 -6.69 -6.66
C PRO A 294 -18.93 -7.32 -6.73
N PRO A 295 -18.33 -7.66 -5.57
CA PRO A 295 -17.10 -8.45 -5.52
C PRO A 295 -17.26 -9.79 -6.25
N LYS A 296 -16.21 -10.20 -6.98
CA LYS A 296 -16.16 -11.46 -7.73
C LYS A 296 -14.84 -12.16 -7.47
N THR A 297 -14.78 -13.47 -7.68
CA THR A 297 -13.55 -14.22 -7.86
C THR A 297 -13.02 -13.99 -9.27
N GLY A 298 -11.69 -14.04 -9.43
CA GLY A 298 -11.05 -13.88 -10.73
C GLY A 298 -10.50 -12.47 -10.97
N GLY A 299 -9.93 -12.30 -12.15
CA GLY A 299 -9.23 -11.09 -12.59
C GLY A 299 -8.17 -11.45 -13.63
N GLY A 300 -7.47 -10.43 -14.15
CA GLY A 300 -6.33 -10.59 -15.06
C GLY A 300 -5.13 -11.26 -14.39
N LEU A 301 -4.04 -11.39 -15.15
CA LEU A 301 -2.79 -12.00 -14.67
C LEU A 301 -2.22 -11.30 -13.43
N SER A 302 -2.37 -9.98 -13.35
CA SER A 302 -1.93 -9.16 -12.22
C SER A 302 -2.93 -9.11 -11.05
N SER A 303 -3.76 -10.16 -10.89
CA SER A 303 -4.68 -10.30 -9.76
C SER A 303 -4.57 -11.67 -9.12
N ILE A 304 -4.58 -11.71 -7.79
CA ILE A 304 -4.62 -12.97 -7.04
C ILE A 304 -5.91 -13.74 -7.38
N LYS A 305 -5.77 -15.04 -7.65
CA LYS A 305 -6.89 -15.94 -7.99
C LYS A 305 -7.53 -16.53 -6.73
N GLY A 306 -8.81 -16.86 -6.84
CA GLY A 306 -9.55 -17.55 -5.79
C GLY A 306 -9.84 -16.69 -4.55
N VAL A 307 -9.72 -15.37 -4.65
CA VAL A 307 -10.15 -14.43 -3.61
C VAL A 307 -11.32 -13.61 -4.14
N ARG A 308 -12.44 -13.62 -3.40
CA ARG A 308 -13.61 -12.81 -3.73
C ARG A 308 -13.41 -11.36 -3.32
N LYS A 309 -13.29 -10.47 -4.29
CA LYS A 309 -13.02 -9.04 -4.05
C LYS A 309 -13.42 -8.19 -5.25
N TRP A 310 -13.44 -6.87 -5.06
CA TRP A 310 -13.40 -5.96 -6.21
C TRP A 310 -12.02 -6.01 -6.83
N THR A 311 -11.96 -6.25 -8.13
CA THR A 311 -10.70 -6.37 -8.87
C THR A 311 -10.70 -5.39 -10.02
N SER A 312 -9.67 -4.54 -10.11
CA SER A 312 -9.50 -3.65 -11.26
C SER A 312 -8.87 -4.39 -12.44
N ASP A 313 -9.03 -3.81 -13.60
CA ASP A 313 -8.19 -4.06 -14.76
C ASP A 313 -6.85 -3.33 -14.55
N ALA A 314 -5.85 -4.08 -14.09
CA ALA A 314 -4.54 -3.51 -13.73
C ALA A 314 -3.81 -2.94 -14.96
N GLU A 315 -3.98 -3.55 -16.13
CA GLU A 315 -3.34 -3.14 -17.38
C GLU A 315 -3.90 -1.79 -17.84
N LYS A 316 -5.21 -1.60 -17.85
CA LYS A 316 -5.82 -0.29 -18.13
C LYS A 316 -5.41 0.77 -17.12
N CYS A 317 -5.38 0.41 -15.84
CA CYS A 317 -5.00 1.34 -14.78
C CYS A 317 -3.56 1.83 -14.98
N PHE A 318 -2.61 0.90 -15.17
CA PHE A 318 -1.20 1.23 -15.29
C PHE A 318 -0.87 1.93 -16.63
N SER A 319 -1.52 1.56 -17.73
CA SER A 319 -1.34 2.25 -18.99
C SER A 319 -1.67 3.76 -18.90
N PHE A 320 -2.67 4.10 -18.07
CA PHE A 320 -2.99 5.51 -17.81
C PHE A 320 -1.90 6.21 -16.97
N TRP A 321 -1.32 5.54 -15.97
CA TRP A 321 -0.16 6.10 -15.24
C TRP A 321 1.01 6.40 -16.18
N ALA A 322 1.33 5.47 -17.05
CA ALA A 322 2.39 5.64 -18.04
C ALA A 322 2.17 6.87 -18.94
N THR A 323 0.92 7.15 -19.34
CA THR A 323 0.59 8.35 -20.11
C THR A 323 0.78 9.65 -19.34
N LEU A 324 0.67 9.61 -18.01
CA LEU A 324 0.85 10.77 -17.14
C LEU A 324 2.33 11.03 -16.82
N SER A 325 3.20 10.04 -16.98
CA SER A 325 4.57 10.00 -16.44
C SER A 325 4.63 10.26 -14.94
N THR A 326 3.55 9.91 -14.22
CA THR A 326 3.43 10.02 -12.76
C THR A 326 2.29 9.11 -12.28
N ASP A 327 2.15 8.97 -10.97
CA ASP A 327 1.09 8.19 -10.36
C ASP A 327 -0.30 8.76 -10.67
N CYS A 328 -1.29 7.88 -10.67
CA CYS A 328 -2.69 8.24 -10.69
C CYS A 328 -3.38 7.73 -9.42
N ALA A 329 -3.88 8.61 -8.58
CA ALA A 329 -4.69 8.25 -7.41
C ALA A 329 -6.05 8.98 -7.41
N ILE A 330 -6.67 9.14 -8.59
CA ILE A 330 -8.00 9.75 -8.72
C ILE A 330 -9.00 9.00 -7.86
N CYS A 331 -8.98 7.67 -7.84
CA CYS A 331 -9.88 6.84 -7.05
C CYS A 331 -9.71 7.05 -5.53
N MET A 332 -8.49 7.33 -5.06
CA MET A 332 -8.20 7.75 -3.69
C MET A 332 -8.74 9.15 -3.42
N ARG A 333 -8.43 10.12 -4.29
CA ARG A 333 -8.85 11.51 -4.18
C ARG A 333 -10.37 11.66 -4.07
N VAL A 334 -11.14 10.98 -4.92
CA VAL A 334 -12.60 11.09 -4.95
C VAL A 334 -13.30 10.23 -3.91
N CYS A 335 -12.59 9.35 -3.21
CA CYS A 335 -13.18 8.47 -2.22
C CYS A 335 -13.84 9.28 -1.10
N PRO A 336 -15.11 9.01 -0.73
CA PRO A 336 -15.78 9.72 0.35
C PRO A 336 -15.05 9.64 1.70
N PHE A 337 -14.28 8.59 1.93
CA PHE A 337 -13.43 8.44 3.12
C PHE A 337 -12.12 9.23 3.07
N ASN A 338 -11.79 9.88 1.95
CA ASN A 338 -10.63 10.78 1.86
C ASN A 338 -10.96 12.13 2.53
N ARG A 339 -11.02 12.13 3.87
CA ARG A 339 -11.38 13.27 4.71
C ARG A 339 -10.37 13.49 5.82
N ASP A 340 -10.49 14.62 6.46
CA ASP A 340 -9.81 14.91 7.72
C ASP A 340 -10.76 14.61 8.88
N PHE A 341 -10.55 13.49 9.55
CA PHE A 341 -11.38 13.07 10.68
C PHE A 341 -10.93 13.68 12.02
N SER A 342 -10.06 14.67 12.03
CA SER A 342 -9.71 15.43 13.24
C SER A 342 -10.90 16.26 13.73
N THR A 343 -11.77 16.75 12.81
CA THR A 343 -12.93 17.58 13.15
C THR A 343 -14.15 16.76 13.56
N TRP A 344 -14.96 17.29 14.49
CA TRP A 344 -16.16 16.60 14.99
C TRP A 344 -17.21 16.34 13.89
N SER A 345 -17.38 17.25 12.96
CA SER A 345 -18.34 17.08 11.85
C SER A 345 -17.97 15.93 10.92
N GLN A 346 -16.68 15.76 10.63
CA GLN A 346 -16.19 14.64 9.82
C GLN A 346 -16.25 13.30 10.57
N ARG A 347 -16.10 13.34 11.90
CA ARG A 347 -16.32 12.14 12.75
C ARG A 347 -17.80 11.73 12.77
N ILE A 348 -18.73 12.68 12.78
CA ILE A 348 -20.17 12.38 12.64
C ILE A 348 -20.42 11.77 11.25
N TRP A 349 -19.89 12.39 10.20
CA TRP A 349 -20.00 11.82 8.85
C TRP A 349 -19.50 10.38 8.81
N LEU A 350 -18.34 10.09 9.39
CA LEU A 350 -17.76 8.74 9.46
C LEU A 350 -18.69 7.76 10.16
N LYS A 351 -19.25 8.15 11.32
CA LYS A 351 -20.23 7.32 12.05
C LYS A 351 -21.46 7.01 11.20
N LEU A 352 -21.99 7.98 10.47
CA LEU A 352 -23.10 7.79 9.55
C LEU A 352 -22.72 6.86 8.39
N ALA A 353 -21.55 7.06 7.80
CA ALA A 353 -21.05 6.26 6.67
C ALA A 353 -20.90 4.77 7.03
N LEU A 354 -20.45 4.50 8.26
CA LEU A 354 -20.24 3.14 8.77
C LEU A 354 -21.51 2.49 9.40
N SER A 355 -22.62 3.23 9.48
CA SER A 355 -23.91 2.81 10.05
C SER A 355 -24.94 2.40 8.97
N PRO A 356 -26.12 1.91 9.32
CA PRO A 356 -27.23 1.73 8.40
C PRO A 356 -27.65 3.02 7.67
N ALA A 357 -27.38 4.20 8.24
CA ALA A 357 -27.65 5.52 7.66
C ALA A 357 -26.64 5.95 6.57
N ARG A 358 -25.82 5.05 6.04
CA ARG A 358 -24.77 5.32 5.04
C ARG A 358 -25.26 6.05 3.78
N ARG A 359 -26.52 5.91 3.41
CA ARG A 359 -27.12 6.65 2.29
C ARG A 359 -27.13 8.16 2.54
N VAL A 360 -27.36 8.58 3.81
CA VAL A 360 -27.31 10.00 4.20
C VAL A 360 -25.88 10.52 4.07
N ALA A 361 -24.88 9.76 4.56
CA ALA A 361 -23.49 10.14 4.43
C ALA A 361 -23.07 10.28 2.96
N LEU A 362 -23.52 9.37 2.08
CA LEU A 362 -23.26 9.42 0.64
C LEU A 362 -23.92 10.65 -0.01
N TRP A 363 -25.15 10.99 0.41
CA TRP A 363 -25.83 12.21 -0.05
C TRP A 363 -25.08 13.48 0.39
N MET A 364 -24.65 13.57 1.64
CA MET A 364 -23.84 14.67 2.16
C MET A 364 -22.51 14.84 1.42
N ASP A 365 -21.94 13.76 0.88
CA ASP A 365 -20.68 13.83 0.14
C ASP A 365 -20.76 14.58 -1.19
N ARG A 366 -21.95 14.94 -1.67
CA ARG A 366 -22.14 15.80 -2.86
C ARG A 366 -21.60 17.21 -2.63
N TYR A 367 -21.54 17.66 -1.38
CA TYR A 367 -21.07 18.98 -0.97
C TYR A 367 -19.60 19.02 -0.59
N ARG A 368 -18.86 17.93 -0.85
CA ARG A 368 -17.42 17.86 -0.55
C ARG A 368 -16.63 18.69 -1.54
N GLU A 369 -15.54 19.31 -1.05
CA GLU A 369 -14.57 20.01 -1.88
C GLU A 369 -14.07 19.10 -3.03
N GLY A 370 -14.00 19.65 -4.22
CA GLY A 370 -13.51 18.97 -5.42
C GLY A 370 -11.99 18.86 -5.45
N ARG A 371 -11.47 18.69 -6.67
CA ARG A 371 -10.01 18.68 -6.92
C ARG A 371 -9.42 20.05 -6.60
N VAL A 372 -8.33 20.07 -5.85
CA VAL A 372 -7.51 21.26 -5.65
C VAL A 372 -6.63 21.47 -6.88
N LYS A 373 -6.57 22.71 -7.40
CA LYS A 373 -5.64 23.06 -8.46
C LYS A 373 -4.21 22.98 -7.93
N PRO A 374 -3.28 22.28 -8.60
CA PRO A 374 -1.88 22.19 -8.17
C PRO A 374 -1.21 23.54 -7.94
N SER A 375 -1.47 24.54 -8.78
CA SER A 375 -0.95 25.90 -8.63
C SER A 375 -1.32 26.54 -7.29
N ASN A 376 -2.49 26.24 -6.74
CA ASN A 376 -2.93 26.79 -5.44
C ASN A 376 -2.09 26.25 -4.27
N TRP A 377 -1.50 25.06 -4.39
CA TRP A 377 -0.64 24.51 -3.36
C TRP A 377 0.67 25.30 -3.22
N TRP A 378 1.20 25.79 -4.36
CA TRP A 378 2.42 26.58 -4.37
C TRP A 378 2.24 28.03 -3.89
N THR A 379 1.00 28.51 -3.81
CA THR A 379 0.68 29.92 -3.47
C THR A 379 0.11 30.08 -2.06
N LYS A 380 -0.13 28.99 -1.35
CA LYS A 380 -0.45 28.98 0.08
C LYS A 380 0.82 29.12 0.91
#